data_3c39a2d612e800cb798c0b6dbfa5fcbb
#
_entry.id   3c39a2d612e800cb798c0b6dbfa5fcbb
#
_cell.length_a   1.000
_cell.length_b   1.000
_cell.length_c   1.000
_cell.angle_alpha   90.00
_cell.angle_beta   90.00
_cell.angle_gamma   90.00
#
_symmetry.space_group_name_H-M   'P 1'
#
loop_
_entity.id
_entity.type
_entity.pdbx_description
1 polymer ?
#
loop_
_entity_poly.entity_id
_entity_poly.type
_entity_poly.pdbx_seq_one_letter_code
_entity_poly.pdbx_strand_id
1 'polypeptide(L)'
;MTCTDNRFARHPVATISVLLLSFLLIGLISLELFLRTFSGLGNPVLYELSPLYGYRPKPDQVIEPKGGMGFFYGARVSINNLGLRAAGAWNDKPAGKILFLGDSVTYGGQYVADDQLFSSLAAERLPGWQVGNGGVNAWGVENIAGLVLDYGFSPAEVVVTCLIEGDFYRGTTRASSVPFWLERPRFALQDLLMQLIWRANESRYGSSVAGAVRDDEHLDRIVRRAVQRLLALDDHYRQQELPHFIFILPTRSQVVDGEPVDPHVRSALALHGIEVRYLLPALLAREADADGRRAWFHDEVHLGPAGHVAYGALIGEALAASLGVR
;
A
#
# COMPACT_ATOMS: atom_id res chain seq x y z
N MET A 1 -41.07 48.71 37.94
CA MET A 1 -39.77 48.15 37.53
C MET A 1 -39.71 46.68 37.95
N THR A 2 -40.01 45.76 37.04
CA THR A 2 -39.99 44.36 37.32
C THR A 2 -38.50 43.91 37.29
N CYS A 3 -38.00 43.56 38.44
CA CYS A 3 -36.69 42.99 38.61
C CYS A 3 -36.69 41.59 37.85
N THR A 4 -36.20 41.53 36.64
CA THR A 4 -36.06 40.30 35.93
C THR A 4 -35.08 39.41 36.71
N ASP A 5 -35.61 38.33 37.23
CA ASP A 5 -34.93 37.33 38.06
C ASP A 5 -33.81 36.69 37.23
N ASN A 6 -32.61 37.26 37.33
CA ASN A 6 -31.46 36.83 36.52
C ASN A 6 -30.91 35.52 37.09
N ARG A 7 -31.36 34.35 36.53
CA ARG A 7 -30.96 33.00 36.93
C ARG A 7 -29.44 32.79 36.88
N PHE A 8 -28.77 33.50 35.98
CA PHE A 8 -27.31 33.46 35.84
C PHE A 8 -26.58 34.04 37.06
N ALA A 9 -27.14 35.11 37.68
CA ALA A 9 -26.56 35.71 38.88
C ALA A 9 -26.77 34.83 40.13
N ARG A 10 -27.81 33.99 40.14
CA ARG A 10 -28.07 33.07 41.26
C ARG A 10 -27.17 31.82 41.27
N HIS A 11 -26.68 31.38 40.09
CA HIS A 11 -25.85 30.17 39.96
C HIS A 11 -24.62 30.41 39.08
N PRO A 12 -23.68 31.29 39.50
CA PRO A 12 -22.56 31.71 38.63
C PRO A 12 -21.65 30.53 38.23
N VAL A 13 -21.38 29.62 39.14
CA VAL A 13 -20.52 28.43 38.84
C VAL A 13 -21.19 27.54 37.80
N ALA A 14 -22.47 27.22 37.96
CA ALA A 14 -23.22 26.43 37.00
C ALA A 14 -23.28 27.09 35.61
N THR A 15 -23.49 28.41 35.59
CA THR A 15 -23.51 29.19 34.35
C THR A 15 -22.17 29.13 33.63
N ILE A 16 -21.07 29.37 34.35
CA ILE A 16 -19.70 29.29 33.78
C ILE A 16 -19.43 27.89 33.29
N SER A 17 -19.79 26.85 34.05
CA SER A 17 -19.60 25.46 33.65
C SER A 17 -20.38 25.11 32.36
N VAL A 18 -21.64 25.55 32.26
CA VAL A 18 -22.46 25.34 31.04
C VAL A 18 -21.84 26.06 29.84
N LEU A 19 -21.40 27.31 30.02
CA LEU A 19 -20.74 28.06 28.94
C LEU A 19 -19.44 27.40 28.49
N LEU A 20 -18.59 26.96 29.42
CA LEU A 20 -17.36 26.26 29.09
C LEU A 20 -17.62 24.93 28.38
N LEU A 21 -18.59 24.14 28.86
CA LEU A 21 -19.00 22.90 28.22
C LEU A 21 -19.59 23.13 26.82
N SER A 22 -20.41 24.16 26.66
CA SER A 22 -20.99 24.55 25.37
C SER A 22 -19.89 24.98 24.40
N PHE A 23 -18.92 25.77 24.85
CA PHE A 23 -17.79 26.21 24.03
C PHE A 23 -16.90 25.02 23.62
N LEU A 24 -16.61 24.11 24.55
CA LEU A 24 -15.87 22.88 24.28
C LEU A 24 -16.61 22.01 23.27
N LEU A 25 -17.92 21.80 23.43
CA LEU A 25 -18.73 20.99 22.51
C LEU A 25 -18.76 21.60 21.10
N ILE A 26 -18.97 22.92 21.00
CA ILE A 26 -18.93 23.62 19.70
C ILE A 26 -17.54 23.46 19.07
N GLY A 27 -16.46 23.61 19.85
CA GLY A 27 -15.10 23.42 19.39
C GLY A 27 -14.83 22.01 18.85
N LEU A 28 -15.29 20.98 19.58
CA LEU A 28 -15.17 19.58 19.15
C LEU A 28 -15.98 19.29 17.89
N ILE A 29 -17.20 19.78 17.79
CA ILE A 29 -18.03 19.62 16.58
C ILE A 29 -17.37 20.34 15.39
N SER A 30 -16.88 21.55 15.59
CA SER A 30 -16.20 22.31 14.54
C SER A 30 -14.93 21.62 14.07
N LEU A 31 -14.14 21.08 15.00
CA LEU A 31 -12.95 20.28 14.69
C LEU A 31 -13.30 19.01 13.92
N GLU A 32 -14.30 18.26 14.37
CA GLU A 32 -14.78 17.06 13.68
C GLU A 32 -15.21 17.34 12.24
N LEU A 33 -16.00 18.40 12.03
CA LEU A 33 -16.43 18.83 10.70
C LEU A 33 -15.24 19.27 9.84
N PHE A 34 -14.30 20.00 10.41
CA PHE A 34 -13.06 20.40 9.72
C PHE A 34 -12.26 19.17 9.27
N LEU A 35 -12.02 18.23 10.19
CA LEU A 35 -11.26 17.00 9.89
C LEU A 35 -11.93 16.18 8.79
N ARG A 36 -13.25 16.04 8.81
CA ARG A 36 -13.99 15.30 7.77
C ARG A 36 -14.01 16.01 6.42
N THR A 37 -14.08 17.33 6.42
CA THR A 37 -14.31 18.10 5.19
C THR A 37 -13.00 18.45 4.49
N PHE A 38 -11.98 18.80 5.26
CA PHE A 38 -10.73 19.36 4.71
C PHE A 38 -9.54 18.41 4.80
N SER A 39 -9.50 17.46 5.74
CA SER A 39 -8.36 16.54 5.87
C SER A 39 -8.63 15.12 5.36
N GLY A 40 -9.87 14.80 4.98
CA GLY A 40 -10.26 13.47 4.51
C GLY A 40 -10.35 12.40 5.60
N LEU A 41 -10.07 12.77 6.86
CA LEU A 41 -10.12 11.85 7.99
C LEU A 41 -11.55 11.35 8.29
N GLY A 42 -11.63 10.17 8.91
CA GLY A 42 -12.88 9.48 9.23
C GLY A 42 -13.47 8.65 8.10
N ASN A 43 -12.77 8.54 6.97
CA ASN A 43 -13.13 7.66 5.86
C ASN A 43 -11.92 6.90 5.32
N PRO A 44 -11.21 6.11 6.16
CA PRO A 44 -10.08 5.32 5.72
C PRO A 44 -10.52 4.13 4.87
N VAL A 45 -9.56 3.51 4.16
CA VAL A 45 -9.76 2.19 3.56
C VAL A 45 -10.01 1.17 4.68
N LEU A 46 -11.07 0.38 4.53
CA LEU A 46 -11.40 -0.70 5.46
C LEU A 46 -10.78 -2.00 5.00
N TYR A 47 -10.37 -2.81 5.96
CA TYR A 47 -9.73 -4.10 5.73
C TYR A 47 -10.56 -5.26 6.29
N GLU A 48 -10.38 -6.44 5.71
CA GLU A 48 -10.83 -7.71 6.26
C GLU A 48 -9.62 -8.55 6.68
N LEU A 49 -9.84 -9.40 7.68
CA LEU A 49 -8.79 -10.28 8.23
C LEU A 49 -8.95 -11.71 7.71
N SER A 50 -7.82 -12.39 7.53
CA SER A 50 -7.76 -13.81 7.21
C SER A 50 -6.60 -14.48 7.94
N PRO A 51 -6.79 -15.68 8.50
CA PRO A 51 -5.69 -16.46 9.05
C PRO A 51 -4.70 -16.96 7.99
N LEU A 52 -5.10 -16.99 6.71
CA LEU A 52 -4.31 -17.53 5.60
C LEU A 52 -3.35 -16.50 5.03
N TYR A 53 -3.80 -15.26 4.82
CA TYR A 53 -3.01 -14.21 4.19
C TYR A 53 -2.86 -12.92 5.02
N GLY A 54 -3.34 -12.93 6.26
CA GLY A 54 -3.28 -11.79 7.17
C GLY A 54 -4.45 -10.83 6.99
N TYR A 55 -4.42 -9.93 6.04
CA TYR A 55 -5.46 -8.94 5.77
C TYR A 55 -5.39 -8.42 4.35
N ARG A 56 -6.51 -7.87 3.85
CA ARG A 56 -6.57 -7.13 2.57
C ARG A 56 -7.68 -6.07 2.62
N PRO A 57 -7.71 -5.11 1.69
CA PRO A 57 -8.84 -4.19 1.56
C PRO A 57 -10.17 -4.93 1.38
N LYS A 58 -11.20 -4.49 2.09
CA LYS A 58 -12.57 -4.97 1.85
C LYS A 58 -13.01 -4.58 0.44
N PRO A 59 -13.79 -5.43 -0.26
CA PRO A 59 -14.39 -5.07 -1.54
C PRO A 59 -15.31 -3.85 -1.49
N ASP A 60 -15.57 -3.28 -2.66
CA ASP A 60 -16.60 -2.27 -2.92
C ASP A 60 -16.46 -0.99 -2.08
N GLN A 61 -15.27 -0.39 -2.13
CA GLN A 61 -15.01 0.88 -1.46
C GLN A 61 -14.53 1.95 -2.43
N VAL A 62 -14.99 3.17 -2.21
CA VAL A 62 -14.44 4.37 -2.86
C VAL A 62 -14.14 5.41 -1.78
N ILE A 63 -12.88 5.80 -1.71
CA ILE A 63 -12.40 6.86 -0.83
C ILE A 63 -12.12 8.08 -1.70
N GLU A 64 -12.99 9.07 -1.60
CA GLU A 64 -12.81 10.34 -2.29
C GLU A 64 -12.00 11.30 -1.43
N PRO A 65 -11.01 12.00 -2.02
CA PRO A 65 -10.33 13.06 -1.31
C PRO A 65 -11.34 14.20 -1.06
N LYS A 66 -11.52 14.59 0.19
CA LYS A 66 -12.37 15.72 0.55
C LYS A 66 -11.49 16.93 0.77
N GLY A 67 -11.65 17.94 -0.09
CA GLY A 67 -10.95 19.23 0.03
C GLY A 67 -9.46 19.14 -0.29
N GLY A 68 -8.90 20.09 -1.01
CA GLY A 68 -7.53 20.08 -1.54
C GLY A 68 -6.37 20.17 -0.52
N MET A 69 -6.60 19.90 0.76
CA MET A 69 -5.57 19.79 1.79
C MET A 69 -5.42 18.35 2.28
N GLY A 70 -5.10 17.44 1.36
CA GLY A 70 -4.88 16.03 1.63
C GLY A 70 -3.61 15.74 2.42
N PHE A 71 -3.55 16.13 3.69
CA PHE A 71 -2.43 15.77 4.56
C PHE A 71 -2.30 14.26 4.79
N PHE A 72 -3.38 13.50 4.66
CA PHE A 72 -3.41 12.08 4.97
C PHE A 72 -3.93 11.21 3.83
N TYR A 73 -4.93 11.68 3.07
CA TYR A 73 -5.60 10.95 1.99
C TYR A 73 -5.79 11.88 0.79
N GLY A 74 -4.71 12.10 0.04
CA GLY A 74 -4.64 13.12 -1.01
C GLY A 74 -5.21 12.68 -2.36
N ALA A 75 -5.47 11.39 -2.57
CA ALA A 75 -5.91 10.85 -3.84
C ALA A 75 -7.17 10.00 -3.69
N ARG A 76 -7.91 9.86 -4.80
CA ARG A 76 -9.00 8.90 -4.88
C ARG A 76 -8.43 7.49 -4.86
N VAL A 77 -9.02 6.64 -4.01
CA VAL A 77 -8.72 5.21 -3.92
C VAL A 77 -10.01 4.43 -4.14
N SER A 78 -10.04 3.61 -5.17
CA SER A 78 -11.16 2.71 -5.47
C SER A 78 -10.72 1.27 -5.25
N ILE A 79 -11.48 0.54 -4.44
CA ILE A 79 -11.30 -0.88 -4.22
C ILE A 79 -12.52 -1.58 -4.86
N ASN A 80 -12.27 -2.42 -5.84
CA ASN A 80 -13.33 -3.06 -6.62
C ASN A 80 -14.02 -4.21 -5.86
N ASN A 81 -14.92 -4.89 -6.55
CA ASN A 81 -15.70 -6.03 -6.03
C ASN A 81 -14.87 -7.25 -5.62
N LEU A 82 -13.58 -7.30 -5.96
CA LEU A 82 -12.66 -8.36 -5.52
C LEU A 82 -11.65 -7.90 -4.46
N GLY A 83 -11.78 -6.67 -3.94
CA GLY A 83 -10.81 -6.12 -2.98
C GLY A 83 -9.50 -5.65 -3.63
N LEU A 84 -9.46 -5.50 -4.96
CA LEU A 84 -8.32 -4.99 -5.71
C LEU A 84 -8.44 -3.49 -5.89
N ARG A 85 -7.32 -2.78 -5.79
CA ARG A 85 -7.28 -1.35 -6.11
C ARG A 85 -7.37 -1.18 -7.62
N ALA A 86 -8.50 -0.67 -8.10
CA ALA A 86 -8.80 -0.45 -9.50
C ALA A 86 -9.99 0.50 -9.65
N ALA A 87 -10.00 1.29 -10.72
CA ALA A 87 -11.05 2.29 -10.99
C ALA A 87 -12.44 1.71 -11.31
N GLY A 88 -12.55 0.41 -11.60
CA GLY A 88 -13.80 -0.24 -11.98
C GLY A 88 -13.94 -1.66 -11.48
N ALA A 89 -15.17 -2.18 -11.54
CA ALA A 89 -15.45 -3.56 -11.19
C ALA A 89 -14.67 -4.52 -12.09
N TRP A 90 -14.27 -5.66 -11.54
CA TRP A 90 -13.65 -6.76 -12.28
C TRP A 90 -14.71 -7.41 -13.17
N ASN A 91 -14.74 -7.03 -14.43
CA ASN A 91 -15.80 -7.46 -15.35
C ASN A 91 -15.40 -8.72 -16.14
N ASP A 92 -16.38 -9.30 -16.85
CA ASP A 92 -16.20 -10.56 -17.58
C ASP A 92 -15.83 -10.41 -19.06
N LYS A 93 -15.58 -9.16 -19.53
CA LYS A 93 -15.43 -8.87 -20.96
C LYS A 93 -14.15 -8.15 -21.41
N PRO A 94 -13.05 -8.10 -20.66
CA PRO A 94 -11.80 -7.55 -21.17
C PRO A 94 -11.14 -8.50 -22.18
N ALA A 95 -10.19 -7.99 -22.97
CA ALA A 95 -9.33 -8.81 -23.81
C ALA A 95 -8.46 -9.75 -22.98
N GLY A 96 -8.15 -9.35 -21.73
CA GLY A 96 -7.45 -10.14 -20.72
C GLY A 96 -7.45 -9.41 -19.39
N LYS A 97 -7.05 -10.12 -18.35
CA LYS A 97 -6.98 -9.61 -16.96
C LYS A 97 -5.59 -9.81 -16.40
N ILE A 98 -5.03 -8.73 -15.85
CA ILE A 98 -3.72 -8.73 -15.20
C ILE A 98 -3.90 -8.43 -13.71
N LEU A 99 -3.37 -9.31 -12.88
CA LEU A 99 -3.31 -9.12 -11.43
C LEU A 99 -1.89 -8.73 -11.01
N PHE A 100 -1.75 -7.56 -10.43
CA PHE A 100 -0.53 -7.17 -9.72
C PHE A 100 -0.63 -7.57 -8.25
N LEU A 101 0.39 -8.25 -7.74
CA LEU A 101 0.53 -8.63 -6.33
C LEU A 101 1.80 -7.97 -5.76
N GLY A 102 1.78 -7.62 -4.50
CA GLY A 102 2.93 -7.01 -3.83
C GLY A 102 2.58 -6.37 -2.50
N ASP A 103 3.47 -5.53 -2.03
CA ASP A 103 3.37 -4.79 -0.78
C ASP A 103 2.80 -3.37 -0.96
N SER A 104 3.21 -2.44 -0.07
CA SER A 104 2.81 -1.04 -0.11
C SER A 104 3.31 -0.28 -1.33
N VAL A 105 4.45 -0.69 -1.93
CA VAL A 105 4.97 -0.07 -3.16
C VAL A 105 4.03 -0.39 -4.33
N THR A 106 3.52 -1.61 -4.38
CA THR A 106 2.52 -2.02 -5.37
C THR A 106 1.17 -1.36 -5.09
N TYR A 107 0.73 -1.32 -3.82
CA TYR A 107 -0.49 -0.61 -3.43
C TYR A 107 -0.48 0.87 -3.84
N GLY A 108 0.67 1.55 -3.69
CA GLY A 108 0.91 2.92 -4.16
C GLY A 108 0.48 4.04 -3.20
N GLY A 109 0.08 3.71 -1.97
CA GLY A 109 -0.34 4.69 -0.96
C GLY A 109 -1.67 5.38 -1.29
N GLN A 110 -2.13 6.25 -0.38
CA GLN A 110 -3.37 7.03 -0.57
C GLN A 110 -3.09 8.47 -1.05
N TYR A 111 -1.88 8.73 -1.51
CA TYR A 111 -1.43 10.00 -2.08
C TYR A 111 -1.25 9.96 -3.60
N VAL A 112 -1.40 8.77 -4.20
CA VAL A 112 -1.38 8.56 -5.65
C VAL A 112 -2.76 8.09 -6.10
N ALA A 113 -3.30 8.66 -7.16
CA ALA A 113 -4.60 8.27 -7.71
C ALA A 113 -4.52 6.91 -8.44
N ASP A 114 -5.66 6.25 -8.61
CA ASP A 114 -5.72 4.89 -9.16
C ASP A 114 -5.17 4.80 -10.59
N ASP A 115 -5.37 5.84 -11.41
CA ASP A 115 -4.86 5.96 -12.78
C ASP A 115 -3.36 6.31 -12.85
N GLN A 116 -2.79 6.80 -11.77
CA GLN A 116 -1.37 7.15 -11.66
C GLN A 116 -0.50 6.01 -11.10
N LEU A 117 -1.08 4.89 -10.72
CA LEU A 117 -0.33 3.73 -10.23
C LEU A 117 0.49 3.10 -11.35
N PHE A 118 1.69 2.62 -11.03
CA PHE A 118 2.52 1.94 -12.01
C PHE A 118 1.82 0.72 -12.63
N SER A 119 0.96 0.04 -11.89
CA SER A 119 0.14 -1.06 -12.39
C SER A 119 -0.87 -0.60 -13.46
N SER A 120 -1.52 0.54 -13.25
CA SER A 120 -2.44 1.14 -14.22
C SER A 120 -1.69 1.67 -15.45
N LEU A 121 -0.57 2.35 -15.24
CA LEU A 121 0.28 2.88 -16.32
C LEU A 121 0.94 1.76 -17.15
N ALA A 122 1.28 0.62 -16.54
CA ALA A 122 1.75 -0.56 -17.26
C ALA A 122 0.68 -1.10 -18.21
N ALA A 123 -0.59 -1.07 -17.80
CA ALA A 123 -1.71 -1.51 -18.61
C ALA A 123 -1.98 -0.64 -19.83
N GLU A 124 -1.58 0.63 -19.84
CA GLU A 124 -1.69 1.49 -21.03
C GLU A 124 -0.94 0.92 -22.23
N ARG A 125 0.06 0.08 -21.99
CA ARG A 125 0.80 -0.66 -23.03
C ARG A 125 0.09 -1.93 -23.51
N LEU A 126 -1.06 -2.27 -22.90
CA LEU A 126 -1.81 -3.50 -23.15
C LEU A 126 -3.28 -3.15 -23.45
N PRO A 127 -3.58 -2.63 -24.65
CA PRO A 127 -4.93 -2.16 -25.00
C PRO A 127 -5.98 -3.24 -24.81
N GLY A 128 -7.08 -2.90 -24.12
CA GLY A 128 -8.20 -3.81 -23.85
C GLY A 128 -8.01 -4.73 -22.65
N TRP A 129 -6.85 -4.72 -22.00
CA TRP A 129 -6.62 -5.50 -20.78
C TRP A 129 -7.13 -4.74 -19.54
N GLN A 130 -7.70 -5.48 -18.61
CA GLN A 130 -8.11 -4.95 -17.31
C GLN A 130 -7.02 -5.25 -16.27
N VAL A 131 -6.71 -4.24 -15.45
CA VAL A 131 -5.75 -4.38 -14.36
C VAL A 131 -6.43 -4.32 -13.01
N GLY A 132 -6.01 -5.23 -12.12
CA GLY A 132 -6.31 -5.19 -10.70
C GLY A 132 -5.03 -5.14 -9.88
N ASN A 133 -4.93 -4.16 -9.01
CA ASN A 133 -3.80 -4.03 -8.11
C ASN A 133 -4.15 -4.65 -6.75
N GLY A 134 -3.55 -5.81 -6.47
CA GLY A 134 -3.66 -6.56 -5.22
C GLY A 134 -2.52 -6.29 -4.25
N GLY A 135 -1.82 -5.17 -4.41
CA GLY A 135 -0.82 -4.72 -3.42
C GLY A 135 -1.47 -4.41 -2.08
N VAL A 136 -0.80 -4.76 -0.99
CA VAL A 136 -1.30 -4.51 0.38
C VAL A 136 -0.15 -4.05 1.27
N ASN A 137 -0.40 -2.98 2.02
CA ASN A 137 0.61 -2.40 2.91
C ASN A 137 1.22 -3.43 3.85
N ALA A 138 2.56 -3.41 3.97
CA ALA A 138 3.36 -4.28 4.84
C ALA A 138 3.26 -5.79 4.55
N TRP A 139 2.71 -6.20 3.42
CA TRP A 139 2.77 -7.59 2.99
C TRP A 139 4.21 -7.98 2.64
N GLY A 140 4.48 -9.28 2.77
CA GLY A 140 5.67 -9.94 2.23
C GLY A 140 5.27 -11.14 1.39
N VAL A 141 6.26 -11.89 0.92
CA VAL A 141 6.05 -13.08 0.09
C VAL A 141 5.08 -14.08 0.72
N GLU A 142 5.14 -14.27 2.04
CA GLU A 142 4.26 -15.19 2.79
C GLU A 142 2.78 -14.79 2.69
N ASN A 143 2.46 -13.49 2.72
CA ASN A 143 1.07 -13.01 2.59
C ASN A 143 0.55 -13.23 1.17
N ILE A 144 1.37 -12.91 0.16
CA ILE A 144 1.03 -13.11 -1.26
C ILE A 144 0.77 -14.60 -1.54
N ALA A 145 1.69 -15.46 -1.12
CA ALA A 145 1.53 -16.90 -1.28
C ALA A 145 0.32 -17.44 -0.49
N GLY A 146 0.06 -16.91 0.70
CA GLY A 146 -1.13 -17.25 1.48
C GLY A 146 -2.43 -16.87 0.78
N LEU A 147 -2.48 -15.71 0.11
CA LEU A 147 -3.64 -15.29 -0.67
C LEU A 147 -3.89 -16.22 -1.86
N VAL A 148 -2.85 -16.56 -2.61
CA VAL A 148 -2.99 -17.34 -3.84
C VAL A 148 -3.08 -18.84 -3.55
N LEU A 149 -2.11 -19.41 -2.82
CA LEU A 149 -1.99 -20.85 -2.63
C LEU A 149 -2.94 -21.39 -1.56
N ASP A 150 -3.07 -20.68 -0.45
CA ASP A 150 -3.81 -21.18 0.70
C ASP A 150 -5.29 -20.74 0.66
N TYR A 151 -5.59 -19.55 0.13
CA TYR A 151 -6.96 -19.06 -0.03
C TYR A 151 -7.56 -19.32 -1.41
N GLY A 152 -6.73 -19.51 -2.46
CA GLY A 152 -7.19 -19.82 -3.81
C GLY A 152 -7.57 -18.60 -4.66
N PHE A 153 -6.97 -17.43 -4.41
CA PHE A 153 -7.28 -16.19 -5.14
C PHE A 153 -6.46 -16.11 -6.44
N SER A 154 -7.07 -16.44 -7.57
CA SER A 154 -6.43 -16.38 -8.89
C SER A 154 -7.41 -15.89 -9.97
N PRO A 155 -7.83 -14.62 -9.97
CA PRO A 155 -8.88 -14.12 -10.84
C PRO A 155 -8.39 -13.60 -12.22
N ALA A 156 -7.16 -13.88 -12.64
CA ALA A 156 -6.52 -13.25 -13.81
C ALA A 156 -5.82 -14.25 -14.71
N GLU A 157 -5.65 -13.89 -15.98
CA GLU A 157 -4.92 -14.66 -16.99
C GLU A 157 -3.42 -14.36 -17.00
N VAL A 158 -2.99 -13.25 -16.42
CA VAL A 158 -1.59 -12.86 -16.24
C VAL A 158 -1.39 -12.37 -14.82
N VAL A 159 -0.32 -12.81 -14.18
CA VAL A 159 0.03 -12.38 -12.82
C VAL A 159 1.40 -11.72 -12.81
N VAL A 160 1.49 -10.60 -12.10
CA VAL A 160 2.70 -9.82 -11.93
C VAL A 160 2.95 -9.66 -10.44
N THR A 161 3.98 -10.33 -9.93
CA THR A 161 4.40 -10.17 -8.53
C THR A 161 5.53 -9.15 -8.46
N CYS A 162 5.28 -8.04 -7.77
CA CYS A 162 6.23 -6.96 -7.57
C CYS A 162 6.70 -6.96 -6.12
N LEU A 163 7.98 -7.18 -5.90
CA LEU A 163 8.59 -7.33 -4.58
C LEU A 163 9.72 -6.32 -4.40
N ILE A 164 9.87 -5.79 -3.21
CA ILE A 164 11.11 -5.20 -2.73
C ILE A 164 11.90 -6.25 -1.93
N GLU A 165 13.20 -6.09 -1.77
CA GLU A 165 14.01 -7.06 -1.02
C GLU A 165 13.55 -7.24 0.43
N GLY A 166 13.01 -6.18 1.05
CA GLY A 166 12.42 -6.24 2.39
C GLY A 166 11.27 -7.25 2.54
N ASP A 167 10.57 -7.60 1.46
CA ASP A 167 9.43 -8.53 1.50
C ASP A 167 9.84 -9.97 1.79
N PHE A 168 11.10 -10.31 1.52
CA PHE A 168 11.66 -11.63 1.82
C PHE A 168 11.97 -11.83 3.31
N TYR A 169 12.08 -10.73 4.06
CA TYR A 169 12.33 -10.76 5.50
C TYR A 169 11.07 -10.67 6.36
N ARG A 170 9.91 -10.46 5.71
CA ARG A 170 8.62 -10.42 6.39
C ARG A 170 8.00 -11.81 6.42
N GLY A 171 7.58 -12.25 7.61
CA GLY A 171 6.66 -13.38 7.73
C GLY A 171 5.24 -12.96 7.35
N THR A 172 4.24 -13.81 7.61
CA THR A 172 2.84 -13.43 7.44
C THR A 172 2.49 -12.28 8.37
N THR A 173 2.37 -11.09 7.83
CA THR A 173 1.95 -9.91 8.59
C THR A 173 0.47 -10.00 8.92
N ARG A 174 0.14 -9.76 10.20
CA ARG A 174 -1.22 -9.91 10.75
C ARG A 174 -1.80 -8.60 11.26
N ALA A 175 -1.52 -7.49 10.57
CA ALA A 175 -2.24 -6.28 10.90
C ALA A 175 -1.63 -5.30 11.91
N SER A 176 -0.38 -5.12 12.09
CA SER A 176 0.10 -4.23 13.14
C SER A 176 1.05 -3.10 12.72
N SER A 177 1.47 -3.07 11.47
CA SER A 177 2.50 -2.12 11.05
C SER A 177 1.99 -0.84 10.41
N VAL A 178 0.68 -0.71 10.17
CA VAL A 178 0.04 0.50 9.63
C VAL A 178 -1.30 0.73 10.31
N PRO A 179 -1.75 1.99 10.44
CA PRO A 179 -3.10 2.27 10.92
C PRO A 179 -4.10 1.65 9.95
N PHE A 180 -4.81 0.63 10.38
CA PHE A 180 -5.84 0.05 9.55
C PHE A 180 -7.14 -0.15 10.31
N TRP A 181 -8.24 -0.03 9.60
CA TRP A 181 -9.57 -0.04 10.15
C TRP A 181 -10.35 -1.25 9.62
N LEU A 182 -10.94 -2.01 10.53
CA LEU A 182 -11.88 -3.09 10.19
C LEU A 182 -13.30 -2.54 9.98
N GLU A 183 -13.61 -1.46 10.67
CA GLU A 183 -14.87 -0.74 10.60
C GLU A 183 -14.60 0.75 10.51
N ARG A 184 -15.55 1.49 9.93
CA ARG A 184 -15.42 2.94 9.78
C ARG A 184 -15.40 3.63 11.14
N PRO A 185 -14.43 4.51 11.41
CA PRO A 185 -14.39 5.25 12.66
C PRO A 185 -15.62 6.14 12.80
N ARG A 186 -16.19 6.17 14.00
CA ARG A 186 -17.36 7.01 14.30
C ARG A 186 -17.05 8.49 14.18
N PHE A 187 -15.82 8.88 14.55
CA PHE A 187 -15.33 10.25 14.52
C PHE A 187 -14.03 10.35 13.73
N ALA A 188 -13.85 11.43 12.97
CA ALA A 188 -12.58 11.72 12.29
C ALA A 188 -11.45 11.96 13.29
N LEU A 189 -11.77 12.44 14.49
CA LEU A 189 -10.81 12.57 15.58
C LEU A 189 -10.21 11.22 16.02
N GLN A 190 -10.97 10.12 15.95
CA GLN A 190 -10.43 8.77 16.20
C GLN A 190 -9.37 8.39 15.17
N ASP A 191 -9.63 8.69 13.90
CA ASP A 191 -8.69 8.43 12.81
C ASP A 191 -7.42 9.27 12.97
N LEU A 192 -7.56 10.57 13.29
CA LEU A 192 -6.43 11.43 13.61
C LEU A 192 -5.59 10.87 14.76
N LEU A 193 -6.22 10.46 15.85
CA LEU A 193 -5.54 9.94 17.02
C LEU A 193 -4.76 8.65 16.69
N MET A 194 -5.37 7.74 15.93
CA MET A 194 -4.72 6.52 15.47
C MET A 194 -3.50 6.82 14.58
N GLN A 195 -3.60 7.79 13.67
CA GLN A 195 -2.48 8.23 12.83
C GLN A 195 -1.34 8.80 13.68
N LEU A 196 -1.66 9.61 14.68
CA LEU A 196 -0.65 10.21 15.57
C LEU A 196 0.03 9.14 16.46
N ILE A 197 -0.75 8.21 17.02
CA ILE A 197 -0.20 7.09 17.82
C ILE A 197 0.71 6.23 16.96
N TRP A 198 0.28 5.91 15.75
CA TRP A 198 1.08 5.11 14.83
C TRP A 198 2.41 5.79 14.50
N ARG A 199 2.39 7.07 14.11
CA ARG A 199 3.61 7.85 13.84
C ARG A 199 4.55 7.93 15.04
N ALA A 200 3.99 8.14 16.24
CA ALA A 200 4.79 8.16 17.47
C ALA A 200 5.43 6.80 17.78
N ASN A 201 4.73 5.71 17.47
CA ASN A 201 5.25 4.37 17.66
C ASN A 201 6.29 4.02 16.58
N GLU A 202 6.05 4.37 15.32
CA GLU A 202 7.01 4.15 14.22
C GLU A 202 8.34 4.85 14.51
N SER A 203 8.30 6.10 14.96
CA SER A 203 9.52 6.83 15.33
C SER A 203 10.28 6.20 16.50
N ARG A 204 9.59 5.48 17.40
CA ARG A 204 10.19 4.80 18.56
C ARG A 204 10.67 3.39 18.25
N TYR A 205 9.94 2.64 17.44
CA TYR A 205 10.17 1.21 17.20
C TYR A 205 10.75 0.89 15.83
N GLY A 206 10.63 1.79 14.84
CA GLY A 206 11.20 1.60 13.51
C GLY A 206 12.72 1.44 13.53
N SER A 207 13.39 2.14 14.46
CA SER A 207 14.84 2.00 14.71
C SER A 207 15.21 0.73 15.51
N SER A 208 14.30 0.14 16.28
CA SER A 208 14.60 -1.03 17.11
C SER A 208 14.49 -2.37 16.38
N VAL A 209 13.68 -2.43 15.32
CA VAL A 209 13.60 -3.63 14.45
C VAL A 209 14.84 -3.75 13.56
N ALA A 210 15.42 -2.63 13.15
CA ALA A 210 16.69 -2.61 12.43
C ALA A 210 17.92 -2.93 13.31
N GLY A 211 17.80 -2.78 14.64
CA GLY A 211 18.90 -2.99 15.59
C GLY A 211 18.92 -4.35 16.29
N ALA A 212 17.93 -5.22 16.07
CA ALA A 212 18.03 -6.59 16.54
C ALA A 212 19.11 -7.30 15.73
N VAL A 213 20.26 -7.57 16.36
CA VAL A 213 21.36 -8.36 15.78
C VAL A 213 20.78 -9.73 15.39
N ARG A 214 20.40 -9.84 14.12
CA ARG A 214 20.03 -11.12 13.50
C ARG A 214 21.34 -11.68 12.95
N ASP A 215 21.72 -12.87 13.37
CA ASP A 215 22.85 -13.55 12.76
C ASP A 215 22.52 -13.89 11.30
N ASP A 216 23.54 -13.98 10.46
CA ASP A 216 23.38 -14.25 9.03
C ASP A 216 22.63 -15.57 8.78
N GLU A 217 22.81 -16.57 9.63
CA GLU A 217 22.13 -17.86 9.52
C GLU A 217 20.62 -17.73 9.75
N HIS A 218 20.19 -16.87 10.66
CA HIS A 218 18.78 -16.59 10.91
C HIS A 218 18.16 -15.84 9.72
N LEU A 219 18.84 -14.85 9.18
CA LEU A 219 18.40 -14.10 7.99
C LEU A 219 18.27 -15.03 6.79
N ASP A 220 19.26 -15.88 6.54
CA ASP A 220 19.23 -16.87 5.48
C ASP A 220 18.05 -17.86 5.60
N ARG A 221 17.70 -18.28 6.80
CA ARG A 221 16.53 -19.17 7.01
C ARG A 221 15.22 -18.47 6.65
N ILE A 222 15.06 -17.21 7.03
CA ILE A 222 13.86 -16.42 6.71
C ILE A 222 13.76 -16.24 5.19
N VAL A 223 14.83 -15.78 4.57
CA VAL A 223 14.85 -15.54 3.12
C VAL A 223 14.62 -16.85 2.34
N ARG A 224 15.28 -17.96 2.71
CA ARG A 224 15.04 -19.25 2.07
C ARG A 224 13.58 -19.70 2.16
N ARG A 225 12.94 -19.49 3.30
CA ARG A 225 11.51 -19.82 3.45
C ARG A 225 10.63 -18.96 2.53
N ALA A 226 10.88 -17.65 2.47
CA ALA A 226 10.16 -16.75 1.56
C ALA A 226 10.38 -17.17 0.08
N VAL A 227 11.62 -17.49 -0.30
CA VAL A 227 11.95 -17.97 -1.65
C VAL A 227 11.26 -19.29 -1.97
N GLN A 228 11.17 -20.24 -1.04
CA GLN A 228 10.40 -21.47 -1.22
C GLN A 228 8.90 -21.21 -1.45
N ARG A 229 8.31 -20.25 -0.74
CA ARG A 229 6.91 -19.86 -0.97
C ARG A 229 6.73 -19.17 -2.33
N LEU A 230 7.69 -18.35 -2.75
CA LEU A 230 7.69 -17.73 -4.08
C LEU A 230 7.83 -18.76 -5.20
N LEU A 231 8.70 -19.77 -5.00
CA LEU A 231 8.83 -20.89 -5.94
C LEU A 231 7.51 -21.68 -6.06
N ALA A 232 6.88 -21.99 -4.93
CA ALA A 232 5.59 -22.67 -4.93
C ALA A 232 4.50 -21.84 -5.64
N LEU A 233 4.54 -20.52 -5.49
CA LEU A 233 3.64 -19.60 -6.19
C LEU A 233 3.90 -19.61 -7.71
N ASP A 234 5.16 -19.57 -8.13
CA ASP A 234 5.54 -19.62 -9.55
C ASP A 234 5.16 -20.97 -10.18
N ASP A 235 5.43 -22.07 -9.48
CA ASP A 235 5.03 -23.42 -9.90
C ASP A 235 3.51 -23.59 -10.01
N HIS A 236 2.74 -22.97 -9.10
CA HIS A 236 1.28 -22.97 -9.15
C HIS A 236 0.76 -22.32 -10.45
N TYR A 237 1.28 -21.16 -10.83
CA TYR A 237 0.89 -20.51 -12.09
C TYR A 237 1.39 -21.25 -13.31
N ARG A 238 2.60 -21.80 -13.28
CA ARG A 238 3.16 -22.63 -14.34
C ARG A 238 2.33 -23.89 -14.60
N GLN A 239 1.82 -24.54 -13.55
CA GLN A 239 0.94 -25.72 -13.67
C GLN A 239 -0.42 -25.36 -14.28
N GLN A 240 -0.86 -24.13 -14.17
CA GLN A 240 -2.09 -23.63 -14.79
C GLN A 240 -1.84 -23.02 -16.18
N GLU A 241 -0.61 -23.08 -16.69
CA GLU A 241 -0.21 -22.46 -17.96
C GLU A 241 -0.45 -20.94 -17.98
N LEU A 242 -0.47 -20.28 -16.80
CA LEU A 242 -0.66 -18.86 -16.67
C LEU A 242 0.69 -18.13 -16.62
N PRO A 243 0.89 -17.08 -17.44
CA PRO A 243 2.08 -16.26 -17.37
C PRO A 243 2.22 -15.59 -16.01
N HIS A 244 3.35 -15.84 -15.35
CA HIS A 244 3.71 -15.21 -14.08
C HIS A 244 5.02 -14.47 -14.24
N PHE A 245 5.00 -13.17 -13.93
CA PHE A 245 6.18 -12.30 -13.99
C PHE A 245 6.54 -11.82 -12.59
N ILE A 246 7.80 -11.97 -12.22
CA ILE A 246 8.31 -11.53 -10.92
C ILE A 246 9.29 -10.39 -11.13
N PHE A 247 8.97 -9.21 -10.58
CA PHE A 247 9.82 -8.03 -10.61
C PHE A 247 10.37 -7.73 -9.22
N ILE A 248 11.69 -7.49 -9.14
CA ILE A 248 12.31 -6.93 -7.95
C ILE A 248 12.44 -5.43 -8.16
N LEU A 249 11.68 -4.70 -7.35
CA LEU A 249 11.62 -3.24 -7.37
C LEU A 249 12.71 -2.69 -6.45
N PRO A 250 13.58 -1.78 -6.92
CA PRO A 250 14.61 -1.22 -6.08
C PRO A 250 14.05 -0.13 -5.16
N THR A 251 14.70 0.06 -4.01
CA THR A 251 14.47 1.16 -3.08
C THR A 251 15.17 2.44 -3.53
N ARG A 252 14.87 3.57 -2.84
CA ARG A 252 15.52 4.86 -3.14
C ARG A 252 17.03 4.78 -2.98
N SER A 253 17.52 4.17 -1.90
CA SER A 253 18.96 4.04 -1.65
C SER A 253 19.68 3.29 -2.78
N GLN A 254 19.06 2.24 -3.33
CA GLN A 254 19.62 1.51 -4.47
C GLN A 254 19.64 2.34 -5.75
N VAL A 255 18.58 3.11 -6.01
CA VAL A 255 18.45 3.91 -7.23
C VAL A 255 19.26 5.19 -7.19
N VAL A 256 19.35 5.85 -6.03
CA VAL A 256 19.97 7.18 -5.87
C VAL A 256 21.40 7.06 -5.35
N ASP A 257 21.61 6.26 -4.30
CA ASP A 257 22.87 6.22 -3.56
C ASP A 257 23.76 5.04 -3.99
N GLY A 258 23.26 4.17 -4.89
CA GLY A 258 24.02 3.04 -5.45
C GLY A 258 24.19 1.88 -4.48
N GLU A 259 23.32 1.74 -3.49
CA GLU A 259 23.36 0.57 -2.61
C GLU A 259 23.20 -0.72 -3.42
N PRO A 260 23.94 -1.77 -3.08
CA PRO A 260 23.86 -3.03 -3.81
C PRO A 260 22.54 -3.75 -3.52
N VAL A 261 22.14 -4.62 -4.45
CA VAL A 261 21.09 -5.63 -4.24
C VAL A 261 21.49 -6.55 -3.09
N ASP A 262 20.54 -6.85 -2.21
CA ASP A 262 20.76 -7.69 -1.04
C ASP A 262 21.33 -9.08 -1.44
N PRO A 263 22.53 -9.44 -0.96
CA PRO A 263 23.21 -10.69 -1.38
C PRO A 263 22.49 -11.95 -0.90
N HIS A 264 21.79 -11.94 0.26
CA HIS A 264 21.04 -13.09 0.76
C HIS A 264 19.84 -13.38 -0.15
N VAL A 265 19.07 -12.35 -0.50
CA VAL A 265 17.92 -12.47 -1.41
C VAL A 265 18.38 -12.93 -2.80
N ARG A 266 19.39 -12.24 -3.36
CA ARG A 266 19.92 -12.56 -4.69
C ARG A 266 20.45 -13.99 -4.77
N SER A 267 21.22 -14.43 -3.78
CA SER A 267 21.80 -15.77 -3.75
C SER A 267 20.72 -16.84 -3.59
N ALA A 268 19.73 -16.61 -2.74
CA ALA A 268 18.64 -17.56 -2.54
C ALA A 268 17.76 -17.70 -3.79
N LEU A 269 17.42 -16.61 -4.47
CA LEU A 269 16.68 -16.66 -5.74
C LEU A 269 17.45 -17.42 -6.83
N ALA A 270 18.75 -17.13 -6.98
CA ALA A 270 19.61 -17.80 -7.95
C ALA A 270 19.74 -19.31 -7.67
N LEU A 271 19.87 -19.70 -6.39
CA LEU A 271 19.99 -21.11 -5.98
C LEU A 271 18.75 -21.93 -6.37
N HIS A 272 17.57 -21.34 -6.31
CA HIS A 272 16.30 -21.99 -6.65
C HIS A 272 15.90 -21.83 -8.11
N GLY A 273 16.68 -21.12 -8.93
CA GLY A 273 16.43 -20.96 -10.36
C GLY A 273 15.14 -20.18 -10.68
N ILE A 274 14.67 -19.34 -9.77
CA ILE A 274 13.48 -18.51 -10.01
C ILE A 274 13.85 -17.38 -10.95
N GLU A 275 13.12 -17.26 -12.06
CA GLU A 275 13.30 -16.16 -13.01
C GLU A 275 12.70 -14.87 -12.44
N VAL A 276 13.56 -13.94 -12.10
CA VAL A 276 13.16 -12.60 -11.62
C VAL A 276 13.73 -11.51 -12.49
N ARG A 277 13.01 -10.41 -12.63
CA ARG A 277 13.43 -9.23 -13.39
C ARG A 277 13.75 -8.10 -12.44
N TYR A 278 15.03 -7.78 -12.28
CA TYR A 278 15.47 -6.63 -11.50
C TYR A 278 15.27 -5.36 -12.31
N LEU A 279 14.44 -4.41 -11.81
CA LEU A 279 14.21 -3.15 -12.50
C LEU A 279 15.38 -2.15 -12.38
N LEU A 280 16.25 -2.30 -11.39
CA LEU A 280 17.34 -1.36 -11.11
C LEU A 280 18.20 -1.04 -12.34
N PRO A 281 18.73 -2.02 -13.13
CA PRO A 281 19.58 -1.68 -14.28
C PRO A 281 18.85 -0.84 -15.34
N ALA A 282 17.59 -1.16 -15.60
CA ALA A 282 16.80 -0.45 -16.61
C ALA A 282 16.42 0.98 -16.14
N LEU A 283 16.17 1.16 -14.85
CA LEU A 283 15.90 2.47 -14.25
C LEU A 283 17.15 3.38 -14.32
N LEU A 284 18.32 2.84 -13.97
CA LEU A 284 19.58 3.59 -14.06
C LEU A 284 19.93 3.98 -15.50
N ALA A 285 19.61 3.13 -16.48
CA ALA A 285 19.80 3.43 -17.89
C ALA A 285 18.83 4.50 -18.42
N ARG A 286 17.64 4.63 -17.81
CA ARG A 286 16.59 5.56 -18.25
C ARG A 286 16.84 6.99 -17.78
N GLU A 287 17.42 7.17 -16.59
CA GLU A 287 17.72 8.48 -15.99
C GLU A 287 19.09 8.44 -15.34
N ALA A 288 20.04 9.16 -15.93
CA ALA A 288 21.42 9.20 -15.45
C ALA A 288 21.59 10.09 -14.22
N ASP A 289 20.77 11.15 -14.08
CA ASP A 289 20.87 12.11 -12.99
C ASP A 289 20.29 11.55 -11.68
N ALA A 290 21.08 11.60 -10.62
CA ALA A 290 20.68 11.12 -9.29
C ALA A 290 19.55 11.97 -8.68
N ASP A 291 19.55 13.27 -8.89
CA ASP A 291 18.51 14.16 -8.38
C ASP A 291 17.18 13.94 -9.14
N GLY A 292 17.24 13.70 -10.46
CA GLY A 292 16.10 13.26 -11.24
C GLY A 292 15.49 11.96 -10.71
N ARG A 293 16.34 10.97 -10.39
CA ARG A 293 15.90 9.71 -9.80
C ARG A 293 15.35 9.87 -8.38
N ARG A 294 15.89 10.78 -7.57
CA ARG A 294 15.38 11.07 -6.22
C ARG A 294 13.94 11.57 -6.23
N ALA A 295 13.55 12.32 -7.24
CA ALA A 295 12.19 12.82 -7.42
C ALA A 295 11.15 11.70 -7.70
N TRP A 296 11.59 10.48 -8.01
CA TRP A 296 10.71 9.33 -8.18
C TRP A 296 10.13 8.81 -6.88
N PHE A 297 10.72 9.16 -5.74
CA PHE A 297 10.34 8.60 -4.44
C PHE A 297 9.62 9.61 -3.56
N HIS A 298 8.58 9.14 -2.89
CA HIS A 298 7.88 9.85 -1.84
C HIS A 298 8.65 9.81 -0.50
N ASP A 299 9.25 8.66 -0.21
CA ASP A 299 10.10 8.41 0.95
C ASP A 299 11.23 7.41 0.58
N GLU A 300 11.76 6.65 1.54
CA GLU A 300 12.87 5.70 1.29
C GLU A 300 12.48 4.51 0.42
N VAL A 301 11.19 4.17 0.35
CA VAL A 301 10.70 2.94 -0.29
C VAL A 301 9.58 3.24 -1.30
N HIS A 302 8.67 4.14 -0.94
CA HIS A 302 7.45 4.36 -1.70
C HIS A 302 7.65 5.36 -2.84
N LEU A 303 7.01 5.07 -3.97
CA LEU A 303 7.09 5.88 -5.18
C LEU A 303 6.17 7.09 -5.10
N GLY A 304 6.67 8.24 -5.54
CA GLY A 304 5.86 9.38 -5.92
C GLY A 304 5.28 9.22 -7.35
N PRO A 305 4.44 10.15 -7.83
CA PRO A 305 3.83 10.04 -9.16
C PRO A 305 4.86 9.86 -10.29
N ALA A 306 5.99 10.55 -10.26
CA ALA A 306 7.06 10.40 -11.25
C ALA A 306 7.69 8.99 -11.23
N GLY A 307 7.85 8.39 -10.04
CA GLY A 307 8.34 7.03 -9.88
C GLY A 307 7.34 6.02 -10.46
N HIS A 308 6.06 6.19 -10.18
CA HIS A 308 5.02 5.34 -10.79
C HIS A 308 5.07 5.39 -12.32
N VAL A 309 5.30 6.54 -12.93
CA VAL A 309 5.49 6.66 -14.39
C VAL A 309 6.72 5.89 -14.86
N ALA A 310 7.86 6.03 -14.20
CA ALA A 310 9.10 5.36 -14.59
C ALA A 310 9.00 3.84 -14.48
N TYR A 311 8.48 3.33 -13.36
CA TYR A 311 8.30 1.89 -13.12
C TYR A 311 7.21 1.29 -14.02
N GLY A 312 6.07 1.98 -14.17
CA GLY A 312 4.96 1.55 -15.01
C GLY A 312 5.36 1.40 -16.48
N ALA A 313 6.16 2.33 -17.00
CA ALA A 313 6.64 2.26 -18.37
C ALA A 313 7.54 1.02 -18.58
N LEU A 314 8.49 0.73 -17.69
CA LEU A 314 9.40 -0.43 -17.82
C LEU A 314 8.67 -1.76 -17.65
N ILE A 315 7.77 -1.85 -16.67
CA ILE A 315 6.96 -3.07 -16.46
C ILE A 315 6.03 -3.28 -17.66
N GLY A 316 5.35 -2.23 -18.13
CA GLY A 316 4.46 -2.31 -19.28
C GLY A 316 5.19 -2.71 -20.57
N GLU A 317 6.37 -2.17 -20.84
CA GLU A 317 7.25 -2.56 -21.95
C GLU A 317 7.62 -4.06 -21.87
N ALA A 318 8.02 -4.51 -20.69
CA ALA A 318 8.38 -5.92 -20.47
C ALA A 318 7.18 -6.86 -20.66
N LEU A 319 6.00 -6.48 -20.18
CA LEU A 319 4.76 -7.27 -20.34
C LEU A 319 4.32 -7.29 -21.81
N ALA A 320 4.27 -6.14 -22.50
CA ALA A 320 3.89 -6.08 -23.91
C ALA A 320 4.80 -6.94 -24.79
N ALA A 321 6.13 -6.86 -24.58
CA ALA A 321 7.09 -7.69 -25.28
C ALA A 321 6.88 -9.19 -25.02
N SER A 322 6.61 -9.59 -23.77
CA SER A 322 6.44 -11.00 -23.39
C SER A 322 5.09 -11.57 -23.86
N LEU A 323 4.04 -10.75 -23.91
CA LEU A 323 2.69 -11.15 -24.35
C LEU A 323 2.47 -10.97 -25.85
N GLY A 324 3.48 -10.49 -26.60
CA GLY A 324 3.37 -10.29 -28.04
C GLY A 324 2.38 -9.19 -28.46
N VAL A 325 2.08 -8.27 -27.55
CA VAL A 325 1.22 -7.11 -27.84
C VAL A 325 2.07 -6.02 -28.48
N ARG A 326 1.66 -5.55 -29.66
CA ARG A 326 2.36 -4.52 -30.46
C ARG A 326 1.60 -3.20 -30.43
#